data_229a2a421420ecf57475fe83d6544ab4
#
_entry.id   229a2a421420ecf57475fe83d6544ab4
#
_cell.length_a   1.000
_cell.length_b   1.000
_cell.length_c   1.000
_cell.angle_alpha   90.00
_cell.angle_beta   90.00
_cell.angle_gamma   90.00
#
_symmetry.space_group_name_H-M   'P 1'
#
loop_
_entity.id
_entity.type
_entity.pdbx_description
1 polymer ?
#
loop_
_entity_poly.entity_id
_entity_poly.type
_entity_poly.pdbx_seq_one_letter_code
_entity_poly.pdbx_strand_id
1 'polypeptide(L)'
;MNFPVLGVIAPEIAISQLIEPATRLGVEIKASSKSMSAQELIAFAKGCNLICIEPAFISIGAIKVAEQSGVQIYPSSNLLSSISTIELHQTPSEKLAITAARSAHAQSAIWPIALVSKDLVISPAPAMSEEQSVTIAVSALNLLNELGVIGGVELIVDADNYQNLIEINWLQPISSYVTELNSTTDYFEQYLRAVLDLPLGETNTNKAFAVSGSLKTDPSSNDYRPYLHLMARNPRLKFDQRAKLVGLAGENLEELLAEVIHAQQYYSGEIDS
;
A
#
# COMPACT_ATOMS: atom_id res chain seq x y z
N MET A 1 20.59 17.77 15.43
CA MET A 1 20.05 17.52 14.09
C MET A 1 18.54 17.57 14.22
N ASN A 2 17.85 18.37 13.43
CA ASN A 2 16.40 18.30 13.38
C ASN A 2 16.04 17.24 12.36
N PHE A 3 15.31 16.22 12.79
CA PHE A 3 14.75 15.24 11.88
C PHE A 3 13.66 15.89 11.01
N PRO A 4 13.46 15.43 9.75
CA PRO A 4 12.39 15.94 8.92
C PRO A 4 11.03 15.61 9.56
N VAL A 5 10.10 16.58 9.51
CA VAL A 5 8.71 16.40 9.95
C VAL A 5 7.84 16.21 8.73
N LEU A 6 7.21 15.06 8.65
CA LEU A 6 6.27 14.69 7.58
C LEU A 6 4.83 14.88 8.08
N GLY A 7 4.05 15.74 7.43
CA GLY A 7 2.62 15.80 7.65
C GLY A 7 1.92 14.66 6.91
N VAL A 8 1.03 13.93 7.58
CA VAL A 8 0.27 12.84 6.96
C VAL A 8 -1.22 13.05 7.22
N ILE A 9 -2.01 13.12 6.13
CA ILE A 9 -3.46 13.22 6.21
C ILE A 9 -4.06 11.99 5.52
N ALA A 10 -4.48 11.02 6.31
CA ALA A 10 -4.93 9.71 5.83
C ALA A 10 -5.80 9.01 6.90
N PRO A 11 -6.45 7.88 6.58
CA PRO A 11 -7.06 7.04 7.60
C PRO A 11 -6.06 6.59 8.67
N GLU A 12 -6.54 6.38 9.90
CA GLU A 12 -5.70 5.98 11.03
C GLU A 12 -4.87 4.72 10.76
N ILE A 13 -5.42 3.79 9.97
CA ILE A 13 -4.70 2.57 9.57
C ILE A 13 -3.46 2.89 8.75
N ALA A 14 -3.57 3.73 7.73
CA ALA A 14 -2.45 4.13 6.88
C ALA A 14 -1.40 4.92 7.68
N ILE A 15 -1.85 5.80 8.58
CA ILE A 15 -0.96 6.52 9.49
C ILE A 15 -0.18 5.53 10.36
N SER A 16 -0.84 4.52 10.91
CA SER A 16 -0.19 3.55 11.81
C SER A 16 0.88 2.72 11.11
N GLN A 17 0.71 2.40 9.83
CA GLN A 17 1.66 1.64 9.03
C GLN A 17 2.92 2.45 8.66
N LEU A 18 2.83 3.78 8.65
CA LEU A 18 3.97 4.67 8.42
C LEU A 18 4.85 4.89 9.67
N ILE A 19 4.35 4.64 10.88
CA ILE A 19 5.05 5.00 12.13
C ILE A 19 6.37 4.24 12.30
N GLU A 20 6.36 2.93 12.10
CA GLU A 20 7.57 2.12 12.28
C GLU A 20 8.66 2.45 11.25
N PRO A 21 8.37 2.48 9.94
CA PRO A 21 9.34 2.92 8.94
C PRO A 21 9.85 4.34 9.18
N ALA A 22 8.98 5.28 9.56
CA ALA A 22 9.38 6.64 9.88
C ALA A 22 10.36 6.70 11.06
N THR A 23 10.08 5.91 12.11
CA THR A 23 10.96 5.82 13.29
C THR A 23 12.35 5.30 12.89
N ARG A 24 12.41 4.26 12.06
CA ARG A 24 13.69 3.71 11.56
C ARG A 24 14.47 4.72 10.71
N LEU A 25 13.77 5.52 9.91
CA LEU A 25 14.39 6.54 9.06
C LEU A 25 14.66 7.87 9.79
N GLY A 26 14.31 7.99 11.07
CA GLY A 26 14.46 9.23 11.83
C GLY A 26 13.55 10.34 11.33
N VAL A 27 12.31 10.02 10.95
CA VAL A 27 11.29 10.95 10.46
C VAL A 27 10.24 11.13 11.53
N GLU A 28 9.90 12.37 11.83
CA GLU A 28 8.77 12.69 12.71
C GLU A 28 7.48 12.77 11.89
N ILE A 29 6.42 12.09 12.35
CA ILE A 29 5.10 12.15 11.72
C ILE A 29 4.18 13.06 12.51
N LYS A 30 3.66 14.09 11.85
CA LYS A 30 2.52 14.89 12.28
C LYS A 30 1.28 14.41 11.53
N ALA A 31 0.33 13.78 12.19
CA ALA A 31 -0.77 13.08 11.54
C ALA A 31 -2.14 13.70 11.79
N SER A 32 -3.06 13.52 10.85
CA SER A 32 -4.49 13.79 11.00
C SER A 32 -5.31 12.79 10.18
N SER A 33 -6.39 12.30 10.75
CA SER A 33 -7.39 11.46 10.06
C SER A 33 -8.67 12.23 9.68
N LYS A 34 -8.58 13.55 9.59
CA LYS A 34 -9.73 14.42 9.29
C LYS A 34 -9.54 15.11 7.95
N SER A 35 -10.63 15.24 7.19
CA SER A 35 -10.68 16.12 6.02
C SER A 35 -10.46 17.58 6.45
N MET A 36 -9.81 18.35 5.58
CA MET A 36 -9.42 19.73 5.85
C MET A 36 -9.79 20.65 4.70
N SER A 37 -10.20 21.87 5.03
CA SER A 37 -10.24 22.99 4.09
C SER A 37 -8.82 23.45 3.73
N ALA A 38 -8.69 24.30 2.71
CA ALA A 38 -7.39 24.85 2.31
C ALA A 38 -6.68 25.59 3.45
N GLN A 39 -7.41 26.40 4.23
CA GLN A 39 -6.87 27.14 5.36
C GLN A 39 -6.38 26.23 6.48
N GLU A 40 -7.14 25.18 6.81
CA GLU A 40 -6.76 24.18 7.80
C GLU A 40 -5.53 23.39 7.33
N LEU A 41 -5.46 23.02 6.05
CA LEU A 41 -4.31 22.34 5.45
C LEU A 41 -3.03 23.21 5.55
N ILE A 42 -3.11 24.50 5.21
CA ILE A 42 -2.01 25.45 5.34
C ILE A 42 -1.59 25.58 6.82
N ALA A 43 -2.55 25.65 7.73
CA ALA A 43 -2.25 25.70 9.16
C ALA A 43 -1.62 24.40 9.68
N PHE A 44 -2.11 23.26 9.22
CA PHE A 44 -1.55 21.94 9.54
C PHE A 44 -0.10 21.79 9.02
N ALA A 45 0.19 22.31 7.83
CA ALA A 45 1.51 22.21 7.22
C ALA A 45 2.60 22.99 7.97
N LYS A 46 2.24 23.89 8.87
CA LYS A 46 3.24 24.64 9.66
C LYS A 46 4.12 23.71 10.48
N GLY A 47 5.43 23.81 10.24
CA GLY A 47 6.44 22.96 10.88
C GLY A 47 6.67 21.63 10.19
N CYS A 48 5.95 21.30 9.11
CA CYS A 48 6.23 20.14 8.29
C CYS A 48 7.16 20.50 7.11
N ASN A 49 8.01 19.59 6.71
CA ASN A 49 8.84 19.72 5.52
C ASN A 49 8.02 19.48 4.24
N LEU A 50 7.12 18.51 4.28
CA LEU A 50 6.16 18.22 3.22
C LEU A 50 4.93 17.51 3.80
N ILE A 51 3.87 17.42 3.00
CA ILE A 51 2.61 16.78 3.37
C ILE A 51 2.34 15.61 2.43
N CYS A 52 2.01 14.46 3.00
CA CYS A 52 1.45 13.30 2.29
C CYS A 52 -0.04 13.20 2.58
N ILE A 53 -0.83 12.99 1.54
CA ILE A 53 -2.28 12.93 1.67
C ILE A 53 -2.84 11.67 1.03
N GLU A 54 -3.89 11.13 1.65
CA GLU A 54 -4.83 10.25 0.94
C GLU A 54 -5.80 11.15 0.15
N PRO A 55 -5.85 11.05 -1.19
CA PRO A 55 -6.59 12.00 -2.02
C PRO A 55 -8.07 12.14 -1.66
N ALA A 56 -8.69 11.07 -1.14
CA ALA A 56 -10.09 11.10 -0.71
C ALA A 56 -10.38 12.07 0.45
N PHE A 57 -9.36 12.51 1.19
CA PHE A 57 -9.51 13.37 2.37
C PHE A 57 -9.50 14.87 2.05
N ILE A 58 -8.89 15.27 0.94
CA ILE A 58 -8.67 16.69 0.62
C ILE A 58 -9.06 16.94 -0.82
N SER A 59 -9.90 17.95 -1.07
CA SER A 59 -10.26 18.31 -2.43
C SER A 59 -9.06 18.84 -3.23
N ILE A 60 -8.99 18.54 -4.53
CA ILE A 60 -7.93 19.02 -5.42
C ILE A 60 -7.80 20.54 -5.36
N GLY A 61 -8.92 21.26 -5.26
CA GLY A 61 -8.93 22.72 -5.11
C GLY A 61 -8.25 23.20 -3.82
N ALA A 62 -8.46 22.52 -2.70
CA ALA A 62 -7.80 22.85 -1.43
C ALA A 62 -6.29 22.55 -1.48
N ILE A 63 -5.88 21.45 -2.10
CA ILE A 63 -4.47 21.12 -2.34
C ILE A 63 -3.81 22.22 -3.16
N LYS A 64 -4.42 22.60 -4.28
CA LYS A 64 -3.90 23.65 -5.17
C LYS A 64 -3.69 24.99 -4.46
N VAL A 65 -4.62 25.40 -3.59
CA VAL A 65 -4.49 26.64 -2.80
C VAL A 65 -3.35 26.53 -1.79
N ALA A 66 -3.17 25.38 -1.15
CA ALA A 66 -2.07 25.14 -0.21
C ALA A 66 -0.71 25.13 -0.93
N GLU A 67 -0.60 24.50 -2.10
CA GLU A 67 0.60 24.51 -2.95
C GLU A 67 0.98 25.93 -3.38
N GLN A 68 0.01 26.76 -3.77
CA GLN A 68 0.22 28.18 -4.10
C GLN A 68 0.74 29.00 -2.91
N SER A 69 0.49 28.53 -1.69
CA SER A 69 1.00 29.13 -0.46
C SER A 69 2.38 28.58 -0.05
N GLY A 70 3.01 27.76 -0.92
CA GLY A 70 4.36 27.21 -0.72
C GLY A 70 4.40 25.89 0.04
N VAL A 71 3.26 25.23 0.26
CA VAL A 71 3.22 23.91 0.89
C VAL A 71 3.56 22.83 -0.15
N GLN A 72 4.53 21.98 0.13
CA GLN A 72 4.85 20.82 -0.70
C GLN A 72 3.94 19.66 -0.33
N ILE A 73 3.18 19.12 -1.30
CA ILE A 73 2.15 18.11 -1.08
C ILE A 73 2.31 16.97 -2.08
N TYR A 74 2.18 15.73 -1.61
CA TYR A 74 2.14 14.54 -2.44
C TYR A 74 0.92 13.66 -2.10
N PRO A 75 0.17 13.19 -3.14
CA PRO A 75 0.28 13.58 -4.55
C PRO A 75 -0.12 15.04 -4.78
N SER A 76 0.47 15.67 -5.79
CA SER A 76 0.21 17.09 -6.12
C SER A 76 -1.17 17.31 -6.75
N SER A 77 -1.69 18.55 -6.69
CA SER A 77 -2.96 18.89 -7.34
C SER A 77 -2.93 18.69 -8.86
N ASN A 78 -1.77 18.93 -9.49
CA ASN A 78 -1.59 18.72 -10.93
C ASN A 78 -1.68 17.23 -11.28
N LEU A 79 -0.99 16.38 -10.54
CA LEU A 79 -1.04 14.93 -10.71
C LEU A 79 -2.47 14.41 -10.53
N LEU A 80 -3.16 14.80 -9.47
CA LEU A 80 -4.54 14.38 -9.21
C LEU A 80 -5.51 14.86 -10.29
N SER A 81 -5.29 16.06 -10.84
CA SER A 81 -6.07 16.56 -11.97
C SER A 81 -5.85 15.73 -13.23
N SER A 82 -4.61 15.33 -13.52
CA SER A 82 -4.30 14.46 -14.67
C SER A 82 -4.92 13.07 -14.49
N ILE A 83 -4.83 12.49 -13.30
CA ILE A 83 -5.43 11.18 -12.99
C ILE A 83 -6.94 11.22 -13.12
N SER A 84 -7.60 12.32 -12.73
CA SER A 84 -9.07 12.46 -12.84
C SER A 84 -9.59 12.38 -14.27
N THR A 85 -8.72 12.47 -15.28
CA THR A 85 -9.08 12.32 -16.70
C THR A 85 -8.84 10.91 -17.24
N ILE A 86 -8.23 10.03 -16.44
CA ILE A 86 -7.99 8.63 -16.84
C ILE A 86 -9.31 7.87 -16.72
N GLU A 87 -9.65 7.12 -17.75
CA GLU A 87 -10.81 6.23 -17.72
C GLU A 87 -10.55 5.05 -16.78
N LEU A 88 -11.44 4.86 -15.81
CA LEU A 88 -11.42 3.71 -14.92
C LEU A 88 -12.47 2.69 -15.38
N HIS A 89 -12.08 1.41 -15.40
CA HIS A 89 -12.91 0.31 -15.84
C HIS A 89 -13.66 -0.36 -14.67
N GLN A 90 -14.64 -1.20 -15.01
CA GLN A 90 -15.41 -1.94 -14.00
C GLN A 90 -14.52 -2.98 -13.31
N THR A 91 -14.80 -3.22 -12.05
CA THR A 91 -14.03 -4.19 -11.24
C THR A 91 -14.33 -5.63 -11.65
N PRO A 92 -13.36 -6.38 -12.19
CA PRO A 92 -13.50 -7.81 -12.49
C PRO A 92 -13.37 -8.67 -11.22
N SER A 93 -13.53 -9.98 -11.37
CA SER A 93 -13.38 -10.94 -10.28
C SER A 93 -11.92 -11.11 -9.83
N GLU A 94 -10.99 -11.02 -10.75
CA GLU A 94 -9.56 -11.10 -10.52
C GLU A 94 -8.86 -9.85 -11.04
N LYS A 95 -7.92 -9.36 -10.27
CA LYS A 95 -7.18 -8.12 -10.53
C LYS A 95 -5.69 -8.34 -10.31
N LEU A 96 -4.89 -7.56 -10.99
CA LEU A 96 -3.46 -7.45 -10.68
C LEU A 96 -3.21 -6.16 -9.91
N ALA A 97 -2.43 -6.26 -8.85
CA ALA A 97 -1.91 -5.12 -8.12
C ALA A 97 -0.45 -4.89 -8.53
N ILE A 98 -0.20 -3.73 -9.11
CA ILE A 98 1.12 -3.29 -9.57
C ILE A 98 1.58 -2.21 -8.61
N THR A 99 2.43 -2.59 -7.68
CA THR A 99 2.92 -1.70 -6.62
C THR A 99 4.29 -1.16 -6.99
N ALA A 100 4.42 0.15 -6.98
CA ALA A 100 5.65 0.82 -7.34
C ALA A 100 5.89 2.08 -6.50
N ALA A 101 7.13 2.55 -6.48
CA ALA A 101 7.52 3.83 -5.90
C ALA A 101 8.43 4.58 -6.85
N ARG A 102 8.35 5.92 -6.82
CA ARG A 102 9.19 6.80 -7.63
C ARG A 102 9.60 8.04 -6.83
N SER A 103 10.90 8.34 -6.81
CA SER A 103 11.44 9.51 -6.13
C SER A 103 11.41 10.76 -7.03
N ALA A 104 11.66 11.92 -6.44
CA ALA A 104 11.76 13.20 -7.18
C ALA A 104 12.89 13.17 -8.23
N HIS A 105 13.99 12.45 -7.99
CA HIS A 105 15.08 12.24 -8.94
C HIS A 105 14.83 11.08 -9.93
N ALA A 106 13.57 10.66 -10.10
CA ALA A 106 13.15 9.65 -11.05
C ALA A 106 13.75 8.25 -10.83
N GLN A 107 14.29 7.95 -9.65
CA GLN A 107 14.52 6.56 -9.27
C GLN A 107 13.15 5.87 -9.16
N SER A 108 13.05 4.66 -9.66
CA SER A 108 11.82 3.87 -9.57
C SER A 108 12.13 2.49 -9.01
N ALA A 109 11.21 1.98 -8.20
CA ALA A 109 11.22 0.62 -7.68
C ALA A 109 9.83 0.02 -7.88
N ILE A 110 9.78 -1.27 -8.20
CA ILE A 110 8.54 -2.00 -8.40
C ILE A 110 8.66 -3.35 -7.69
N TRP A 111 7.59 -3.77 -7.03
CA TRP A 111 7.50 -5.10 -6.42
C TRP A 111 6.99 -6.12 -7.44
N PRO A 112 7.17 -7.42 -7.16
CA PRO A 112 6.52 -8.44 -7.95
C PRO A 112 5.00 -8.19 -8.02
N ILE A 113 4.44 -8.30 -9.23
CA ILE A 113 3.01 -8.08 -9.45
C ILE A 113 2.22 -9.09 -8.64
N ALA A 114 1.22 -8.63 -7.91
CA ALA A 114 0.37 -9.49 -7.10
C ALA A 114 -0.97 -9.77 -7.79
N LEU A 115 -1.50 -10.98 -7.59
CA LEU A 115 -2.87 -11.32 -7.92
C LEU A 115 -3.77 -10.96 -6.73
N VAL A 116 -4.86 -10.24 -7.01
CA VAL A 116 -5.93 -9.95 -6.05
C VAL A 116 -7.18 -10.69 -6.48
N SER A 117 -7.57 -11.70 -5.72
CA SER A 117 -8.75 -12.52 -5.98
C SER A 117 -9.60 -12.63 -4.71
N LYS A 118 -10.81 -12.11 -4.75
CA LYS A 118 -11.72 -12.03 -3.59
C LYS A 118 -11.04 -11.35 -2.39
N ASP A 119 -10.79 -12.14 -1.35
CA ASP A 119 -10.23 -11.70 -0.06
C ASP A 119 -8.74 -12.06 0.08
N LEU A 120 -8.11 -12.51 -1.00
CA LEU A 120 -6.72 -12.95 -1.03
C LEU A 120 -5.86 -12.05 -1.90
N VAL A 121 -4.61 -11.85 -1.48
CA VAL A 121 -3.55 -11.26 -2.28
C VAL A 121 -2.38 -12.23 -2.32
N ILE A 122 -1.90 -12.54 -3.51
CA ILE A 122 -0.82 -13.51 -3.77
C ILE A 122 0.31 -12.81 -4.53
N SER A 123 1.50 -12.80 -3.99
CA SER A 123 2.67 -12.19 -4.63
C SER A 123 3.86 -13.18 -4.65
N PRO A 124 4.51 -13.37 -5.81
CA PRO A 124 4.13 -12.96 -7.17
C PRO A 124 2.81 -13.57 -7.65
N ALA A 125 2.15 -12.95 -8.63
CA ALA A 125 0.94 -13.49 -9.25
C ALA A 125 1.25 -14.87 -9.87
N PRO A 126 0.53 -15.94 -9.47
CA PRO A 126 0.77 -17.27 -10.02
C PRO A 126 0.42 -17.31 -11.52
N ALA A 127 1.05 -18.23 -12.23
CA ALA A 127 0.87 -18.45 -13.67
C ALA A 127 1.22 -17.25 -14.60
N MET A 128 1.76 -16.16 -14.06
CA MET A 128 2.30 -15.06 -14.87
C MET A 128 3.69 -15.40 -15.38
N SER A 129 3.92 -15.30 -16.70
CA SER A 129 5.25 -15.48 -17.26
C SER A 129 6.15 -14.28 -16.92
N GLU A 130 7.47 -14.50 -16.94
CA GLU A 130 8.45 -13.43 -16.74
C GLU A 130 8.30 -12.31 -17.79
N GLU A 131 8.05 -12.66 -19.03
CA GLU A 131 7.83 -11.72 -20.14
C GLU A 131 6.59 -10.84 -19.90
N GLN A 132 5.48 -11.44 -19.44
CA GLN A 132 4.27 -10.70 -19.08
C GLN A 132 4.54 -9.74 -17.89
N SER A 133 5.20 -10.24 -16.86
CA SER A 133 5.55 -9.45 -15.68
C SER A 133 6.40 -8.23 -16.06
N VAL A 134 7.44 -8.41 -16.86
CA VAL A 134 8.29 -7.32 -17.35
C VAL A 134 7.50 -6.33 -18.20
N THR A 135 6.65 -6.80 -19.10
CA THR A 135 5.83 -5.94 -19.97
C THR A 135 4.90 -5.04 -19.15
N ILE A 136 4.21 -5.61 -18.17
CA ILE A 136 3.30 -4.89 -17.28
C ILE A 136 4.09 -3.89 -16.40
N ALA A 137 5.21 -4.33 -15.84
CA ALA A 137 6.07 -3.49 -15.01
C ALA A 137 6.58 -2.27 -15.78
N VAL A 138 7.09 -2.47 -17.00
CA VAL A 138 7.57 -1.37 -17.87
C VAL A 138 6.43 -0.40 -18.21
N SER A 139 5.26 -0.91 -18.55
CA SER A 139 4.09 -0.08 -18.84
C SER A 139 3.68 0.77 -17.63
N ALA A 140 3.64 0.18 -16.44
CA ALA A 140 3.33 0.90 -15.21
C ALA A 140 4.38 1.98 -14.89
N LEU A 141 5.67 1.64 -14.97
CA LEU A 141 6.74 2.62 -14.70
C LEU A 141 6.73 3.78 -15.69
N ASN A 142 6.43 3.54 -16.96
CA ASN A 142 6.26 4.58 -17.97
C ASN A 142 5.10 5.51 -17.60
N LEU A 143 3.94 4.96 -17.23
CA LEU A 143 2.79 5.74 -16.77
C LEU A 143 3.15 6.61 -15.56
N LEU A 144 3.80 6.05 -14.55
CA LEU A 144 4.21 6.80 -13.35
C LEU A 144 5.20 7.92 -13.68
N ASN A 145 6.08 7.69 -14.64
CA ASN A 145 7.04 8.70 -15.10
C ASN A 145 6.34 9.83 -15.87
N GLU A 146 5.45 9.50 -16.80
CA GLU A 146 4.65 10.48 -17.55
C GLU A 146 3.77 11.35 -16.64
N LEU A 147 3.16 10.74 -15.64
CA LEU A 147 2.35 11.44 -14.63
C LEU A 147 3.20 12.24 -13.62
N GLY A 148 4.51 12.01 -13.55
CA GLY A 148 5.39 12.66 -12.59
C GLY A 148 5.09 12.27 -11.14
N VAL A 149 4.71 11.01 -10.90
CA VAL A 149 4.44 10.49 -9.54
C VAL A 149 5.67 10.65 -8.66
N ILE A 150 5.47 11.11 -7.42
CA ILE A 150 6.47 11.10 -6.34
C ILE A 150 5.81 10.44 -5.13
N GLY A 151 6.43 9.38 -4.64
CA GLY A 151 5.88 8.53 -3.57
C GLY A 151 5.68 7.10 -4.00
N GLY A 152 4.97 6.34 -3.19
CA GLY A 152 4.48 5.00 -3.51
C GLY A 152 3.06 5.07 -4.09
N VAL A 153 2.76 4.15 -4.97
CA VAL A 153 1.45 4.02 -5.60
C VAL A 153 1.20 2.56 -5.97
N GLU A 154 -0.05 2.15 -5.93
CA GLU A 154 -0.52 0.88 -6.45
C GLU A 154 -1.53 1.13 -7.55
N LEU A 155 -1.29 0.51 -8.70
CA LEU A 155 -2.24 0.47 -9.81
C LEU A 155 -2.96 -0.88 -9.77
N ILE A 156 -4.26 -0.85 -9.69
CA ILE A 156 -5.11 -2.04 -9.81
C ILE A 156 -5.60 -2.13 -11.24
N VAL A 157 -5.30 -3.24 -11.91
CA VAL A 157 -5.70 -3.49 -13.29
C VAL A 157 -6.43 -4.83 -13.41
N ASP A 158 -7.16 -4.99 -14.51
CA ASP A 158 -7.84 -6.23 -14.86
C ASP A 158 -6.81 -7.34 -15.14
N ALA A 159 -7.00 -8.53 -14.56
CA ALA A 159 -6.09 -9.66 -14.76
C ALA A 159 -6.13 -10.19 -16.21
N ASP A 160 -7.28 -10.10 -16.88
CA ASP A 160 -7.45 -10.53 -18.27
C ASP A 160 -6.98 -9.47 -19.27
N ASN A 161 -7.01 -8.19 -18.89
CA ASN A 161 -6.54 -7.08 -19.70
C ASN A 161 -5.90 -5.99 -18.85
N TYR A 162 -4.59 -6.09 -18.63
CA TYR A 162 -3.82 -5.19 -17.79
C TYR A 162 -3.76 -3.72 -18.29
N GLN A 163 -4.29 -3.41 -19.48
CA GLN A 163 -4.46 -2.04 -19.95
C GLN A 163 -5.69 -1.36 -19.32
N ASN A 164 -6.62 -2.15 -18.77
CA ASN A 164 -7.80 -1.64 -18.10
C ASN A 164 -7.45 -1.28 -16.65
N LEU A 165 -7.18 -0.01 -16.41
CA LEU A 165 -6.98 0.52 -15.07
C LEU A 165 -8.32 0.56 -14.33
N ILE A 166 -8.35 0.05 -13.10
CA ILE A 166 -9.55 -0.05 -12.27
C ILE A 166 -9.47 0.97 -11.12
N GLU A 167 -8.30 1.06 -10.48
CA GLU A 167 -8.13 1.87 -9.27
C GLU A 167 -6.67 2.31 -9.12
N ILE A 168 -6.45 3.44 -8.45
CA ILE A 168 -5.13 3.93 -8.05
C ILE A 168 -5.14 4.15 -6.55
N ASN A 169 -4.31 3.42 -5.82
CA ASN A 169 -4.19 3.49 -4.37
C ASN A 169 -2.89 4.16 -3.96
N TRP A 170 -2.93 5.01 -2.93
CA TRP A 170 -1.78 5.76 -2.45
C TRP A 170 -1.31 5.26 -1.09
N LEU A 171 -1.97 5.71 -0.02
CA LEU A 171 -1.57 5.35 1.34
C LEU A 171 -2.29 4.10 1.87
N GLN A 172 -3.15 3.49 1.05
CA GLN A 172 -3.87 2.26 1.39
C GLN A 172 -3.79 1.21 0.27
N PRO A 173 -2.60 0.81 -0.18
CA PRO A 173 -2.49 -0.24 -1.20
C PRO A 173 -2.93 -1.59 -0.66
N ILE A 174 -3.68 -2.34 -1.46
CA ILE A 174 -4.22 -3.66 -1.12
C ILE A 174 -3.08 -4.67 -0.92
N SER A 175 -2.00 -4.54 -1.70
CA SER A 175 -0.86 -5.45 -1.68
C SER A 175 0.25 -5.04 -0.71
N SER A 176 0.10 -3.95 0.06
CA SER A 176 1.15 -3.49 0.98
C SER A 176 1.61 -4.57 1.95
N TYR A 177 0.68 -5.36 2.47
CA TYR A 177 0.98 -6.36 3.47
C TYR A 177 1.84 -7.51 2.93
N VAL A 178 1.64 -7.95 1.68
CA VAL A 178 2.55 -8.97 1.09
C VAL A 178 3.95 -8.41 0.86
N THR A 179 4.12 -7.10 0.67
CA THR A 179 5.45 -6.49 0.60
C THR A 179 6.13 -6.49 1.98
N GLU A 180 5.40 -6.22 3.06
CA GLU A 180 5.89 -6.31 4.43
C GLU A 180 6.29 -7.74 4.80
N LEU A 181 5.50 -8.72 4.40
CA LEU A 181 5.77 -10.13 4.68
C LEU A 181 7.01 -10.67 3.97
N ASN A 182 7.32 -10.17 2.77
CA ASN A 182 8.25 -10.87 1.88
C ASN A 182 9.25 -10.00 1.13
N SER A 183 9.29 -8.70 1.28
CA SER A 183 10.25 -7.86 0.55
C SER A 183 11.39 -7.36 1.43
N THR A 184 12.53 -7.07 0.81
CA THR A 184 13.67 -6.45 1.48
C THR A 184 13.30 -5.05 2.00
N THR A 185 12.59 -4.27 1.19
CA THR A 185 12.03 -2.98 1.58
C THR A 185 10.52 -3.05 1.34
N ASP A 186 9.73 -2.81 2.38
CA ASP A 186 8.27 -2.78 2.27
C ASP A 186 7.76 -1.49 1.62
N TYR A 187 6.45 -1.48 1.30
CA TYR A 187 5.80 -0.35 0.63
C TYR A 187 5.92 0.96 1.44
N PHE A 188 5.68 0.93 2.74
CA PHE A 188 5.63 2.16 3.54
C PHE A 188 7.01 2.76 3.78
N GLU A 189 8.04 1.94 3.96
CA GLU A 189 9.42 2.43 3.99
C GLU A 189 9.80 3.03 2.65
N GLN A 190 9.48 2.36 1.54
CA GLN A 190 9.78 2.86 0.20
C GLN A 190 9.02 4.14 -0.12
N TYR A 191 7.75 4.24 0.31
CA TYR A 191 6.97 5.46 0.20
C TYR A 191 7.68 6.66 0.86
N LEU A 192 8.13 6.48 2.10
CA LEU A 192 8.87 7.52 2.83
C LEU A 192 10.18 7.87 2.13
N ARG A 193 10.94 6.88 1.67
CA ARG A 193 12.17 7.12 0.91
C ARG A 193 11.89 7.94 -0.35
N ALA A 194 10.83 7.60 -1.07
CA ALA A 194 10.47 8.29 -2.32
C ALA A 194 10.07 9.76 -2.09
N VAL A 195 9.20 10.06 -1.10
CA VAL A 195 8.74 11.44 -0.84
C VAL A 195 9.80 12.31 -0.18
N LEU A 196 10.75 11.72 0.54
CA LEU A 196 11.88 12.41 1.17
C LEU A 196 13.11 12.46 0.26
N ASP A 197 12.99 11.95 -0.95
CA ASP A 197 14.07 11.89 -1.94
C ASP A 197 15.34 11.18 -1.42
N LEU A 198 15.13 10.14 -0.62
CA LEU A 198 16.16 9.22 -0.19
C LEU A 198 16.38 8.14 -1.25
N PRO A 199 17.57 7.49 -1.28
CA PRO A 199 17.81 6.35 -2.15
C PRO A 199 16.74 5.27 -1.94
N LEU A 200 16.12 4.79 -3.04
CA LEU A 200 15.16 3.71 -2.95
C LEU A 200 15.84 2.40 -2.58
N GLY A 201 15.14 1.59 -1.78
CA GLY A 201 15.60 0.26 -1.40
C GLY A 201 15.25 -0.80 -2.44
N GLU A 202 15.85 -1.98 -2.29
CA GLU A 202 15.55 -3.14 -3.13
C GLU A 202 14.17 -3.73 -2.77
N THR A 203 13.43 -4.13 -3.80
CA THR A 203 12.10 -4.75 -3.67
C THR A 203 12.12 -6.27 -3.82
N ASN A 204 13.32 -6.86 -3.77
CA ASN A 204 13.51 -8.30 -3.89
C ASN A 204 12.75 -9.06 -2.80
N THR A 205 12.22 -10.22 -3.19
CA THR A 205 11.53 -11.12 -2.27
C THR A 205 12.47 -12.02 -1.50
N ASN A 206 12.14 -12.30 -0.24
CA ASN A 206 12.90 -13.19 0.64
C ASN A 206 12.49 -14.67 0.49
N LYS A 207 11.28 -14.90 -0.02
CA LYS A 207 10.66 -16.20 -0.26
C LYS A 207 10.03 -16.23 -1.66
N ALA A 208 9.75 -17.42 -2.17
CA ALA A 208 9.13 -17.58 -3.48
C ALA A 208 7.75 -16.92 -3.56
N PHE A 209 6.96 -17.02 -2.48
CA PHE A 209 5.60 -16.47 -2.42
C PHE A 209 5.30 -15.82 -1.07
N ALA A 210 4.40 -14.84 -1.12
CA ALA A 210 3.63 -14.37 0.04
C ALA A 210 2.15 -14.40 -0.29
N VAL A 211 1.35 -14.77 0.69
CA VAL A 211 -0.11 -14.77 0.62
C VAL A 211 -0.66 -14.00 1.80
N SER A 212 -1.61 -13.11 1.55
CA SER A 212 -2.38 -12.47 2.62
C SER A 212 -3.88 -12.65 2.36
N GLY A 213 -4.64 -12.66 3.44
CA GLY A 213 -6.08 -12.78 3.42
C GLY A 213 -6.76 -11.79 4.37
N SER A 214 -7.92 -11.28 3.97
CA SER A 214 -8.72 -10.37 4.79
C SER A 214 -9.49 -11.12 5.87
N LEU A 215 -9.49 -10.60 7.10
CA LEU A 215 -10.28 -11.10 8.22
C LEU A 215 -11.61 -10.34 8.26
N LYS A 216 -12.73 -11.01 7.94
CA LYS A 216 -14.04 -10.37 7.74
C LYS A 216 -14.76 -10.01 9.03
N THR A 217 -14.50 -10.75 10.11
CA THR A 217 -15.14 -10.53 11.41
C THR A 217 -14.13 -10.09 12.43
N ASP A 218 -14.56 -9.26 13.39
CA ASP A 218 -13.76 -9.01 14.58
C ASP A 218 -14.10 -10.09 15.61
N PRO A 219 -13.11 -10.70 16.28
CA PRO A 219 -13.39 -11.41 17.51
C PRO A 219 -14.05 -10.45 18.48
N SER A 220 -14.94 -10.92 19.36
CA SER A 220 -15.47 -10.08 20.41
C SER A 220 -14.31 -9.39 21.13
N SER A 221 -14.49 -8.13 21.53
CA SER A 221 -13.42 -7.31 22.14
C SER A 221 -12.70 -7.98 23.33
N ASN A 222 -13.29 -9.03 23.88
CA ASN A 222 -12.76 -9.78 25.02
C ASN A 222 -12.32 -11.20 24.67
N ASP A 223 -12.45 -11.63 23.42
CA ASP A 223 -12.10 -13.00 23.01
C ASP A 223 -11.16 -13.00 21.81
N TYR A 224 -9.87 -13.18 22.07
CA TYR A 224 -8.83 -13.36 21.07
C TYR A 224 -8.35 -14.84 20.96
N ARG A 225 -9.15 -15.78 21.41
CA ARG A 225 -8.82 -17.23 21.31
C ARG A 225 -8.65 -17.72 19.87
N PRO A 226 -9.49 -17.32 18.90
CA PRO A 226 -9.24 -17.69 17.51
C PRO A 226 -7.83 -17.31 17.04
N TYR A 227 -7.40 -16.11 17.40
CA TYR A 227 -6.10 -15.58 17.07
C TYR A 227 -4.96 -16.35 17.75
N LEU A 228 -5.09 -16.60 19.06
CA LEU A 228 -4.12 -17.39 19.82
C LEU A 228 -4.02 -18.83 19.31
N HIS A 229 -5.15 -19.46 19.00
CA HIS A 229 -5.17 -20.82 18.47
C HIS A 229 -4.44 -20.89 17.12
N LEU A 230 -4.72 -19.97 16.20
CA LEU A 230 -4.06 -19.91 14.91
C LEU A 230 -2.55 -19.70 15.03
N MET A 231 -2.11 -18.82 15.93
CA MET A 231 -0.68 -18.61 16.21
C MET A 231 -0.01 -19.84 16.84
N ALA A 232 -0.72 -20.56 17.73
CA ALA A 232 -0.21 -21.78 18.34
C ALA A 232 -0.08 -22.92 17.32
N ARG A 233 -1.05 -23.03 16.40
CA ARG A 233 -1.06 -24.04 15.34
C ARG A 233 0.02 -23.78 14.29
N ASN A 234 0.13 -22.53 13.83
CA ASN A 234 1.16 -22.13 12.88
C ASN A 234 1.84 -20.82 13.32
N PRO A 235 2.99 -20.92 14.04
CA PRO A 235 3.69 -19.74 14.56
C PRO A 235 4.32 -18.85 13.45
N ARG A 236 4.29 -19.28 12.19
CA ARG A 236 4.75 -18.46 11.06
C ARG A 236 3.69 -17.47 10.58
N LEU A 237 2.40 -17.70 10.93
CA LEU A 237 1.33 -16.76 10.59
C LEU A 237 1.60 -15.38 11.18
N LYS A 238 1.44 -14.36 10.37
CA LYS A 238 1.50 -12.96 10.75
C LYS A 238 0.12 -12.35 10.68
N PHE A 239 -0.16 -11.43 11.58
CA PHE A 239 -1.44 -10.76 11.67
C PHE A 239 -1.23 -9.25 11.76
N ASP A 240 -1.99 -8.50 10.97
CA ASP A 240 -2.24 -7.08 11.20
C ASP A 240 -3.68 -6.91 11.68
N GLN A 241 -3.86 -6.74 12.98
CA GLN A 241 -5.18 -6.60 13.60
C GLN A 241 -5.87 -5.29 13.22
N ARG A 242 -5.12 -4.23 12.92
CA ARG A 242 -5.68 -2.95 12.52
C ARG A 242 -6.17 -2.99 11.09
N ALA A 243 -5.38 -3.59 10.20
CA ALA A 243 -5.76 -3.81 8.81
C ALA A 243 -6.71 -5.00 8.63
N LYS A 244 -6.92 -5.81 9.68
CA LYS A 244 -7.69 -7.05 9.61
C LYS A 244 -7.14 -8.01 8.56
N LEU A 245 -5.85 -8.25 8.62
CA LEU A 245 -5.14 -9.11 7.69
C LEU A 245 -4.45 -10.26 8.43
N VAL A 246 -4.38 -11.39 7.75
CA VAL A 246 -3.51 -12.52 8.10
C VAL A 246 -2.64 -12.84 6.90
N GLY A 247 -1.40 -13.25 7.11
CA GLY A 247 -0.53 -13.58 5.99
C GLY A 247 0.64 -14.47 6.36
N LEU A 248 1.26 -15.00 5.33
CA LEU A 248 2.36 -15.95 5.41
C LEU A 248 3.24 -15.85 4.17
N ALA A 249 4.56 -16.01 4.33
CA ALA A 249 5.50 -16.13 3.23
C ALA A 249 6.23 -17.48 3.27
N GLY A 250 6.56 -18.06 2.11
CA GLY A 250 7.20 -19.36 2.01
C GLY A 250 7.47 -19.78 0.56
N GLU A 251 7.86 -21.06 0.41
CA GLU A 251 8.31 -21.60 -0.88
C GLU A 251 7.19 -22.34 -1.65
N ASN A 252 6.13 -22.78 -0.95
CA ASN A 252 5.06 -23.58 -1.52
C ASN A 252 3.72 -22.83 -1.47
N LEU A 253 3.23 -22.41 -2.63
CA LEU A 253 2.00 -21.63 -2.74
C LEU A 253 0.76 -22.37 -2.22
N GLU A 254 0.62 -23.67 -2.52
CA GLU A 254 -0.55 -24.46 -2.08
C GLU A 254 -0.63 -24.54 -0.55
N GLU A 255 0.53 -24.76 0.11
CA GLU A 255 0.62 -24.74 1.58
C GLU A 255 0.23 -23.36 2.14
N LEU A 256 0.75 -22.28 1.56
CA LEU A 256 0.44 -20.92 2.02
C LEU A 256 -1.05 -20.58 1.87
N LEU A 257 -1.65 -20.94 0.75
CA LEU A 257 -3.08 -20.74 0.50
C LEU A 257 -3.93 -21.53 1.51
N ALA A 258 -3.61 -22.81 1.72
CA ALA A 258 -4.33 -23.64 2.67
C ALA A 258 -4.29 -23.06 4.10
N GLU A 259 -3.14 -22.60 4.55
CA GLU A 259 -2.96 -22.02 5.88
C GLU A 259 -3.67 -20.66 6.04
N VAL A 260 -3.59 -19.78 5.04
CA VAL A 260 -4.25 -18.46 5.09
C VAL A 260 -5.77 -18.60 5.00
N ILE A 261 -6.29 -19.46 4.11
CA ILE A 261 -7.73 -19.72 3.99
C ILE A 261 -8.26 -20.37 5.27
N HIS A 262 -7.54 -21.35 5.82
CA HIS A 262 -7.91 -21.95 7.10
C HIS A 262 -7.97 -20.89 8.21
N ALA A 263 -6.99 -20.00 8.27
CA ALA A 263 -6.98 -18.93 9.26
C ALA A 263 -8.19 -17.98 9.11
N GLN A 264 -8.57 -17.63 7.88
CA GLN A 264 -9.76 -16.82 7.60
C GLN A 264 -11.05 -17.52 8.07
N GLN A 265 -11.22 -18.79 7.70
CA GLN A 265 -12.40 -19.60 8.05
C GLN A 265 -12.52 -19.83 9.55
N TYR A 266 -11.42 -20.14 10.21
CA TYR A 266 -11.40 -20.31 11.67
C TYR A 266 -11.71 -18.99 12.40
N TYR A 267 -11.12 -17.89 11.93
CA TYR A 267 -11.35 -16.57 12.50
C TYR A 267 -12.79 -16.09 12.34
N SER A 268 -13.44 -16.44 11.21
CA SER A 268 -14.85 -16.13 10.96
C SER A 268 -15.83 -17.07 11.67
N GLY A 269 -15.35 -18.18 12.25
CA GLY A 269 -16.20 -19.20 12.86
C GLY A 269 -16.90 -20.10 11.85
N GLU A 270 -16.42 -20.16 10.61
CA GLU A 270 -16.94 -21.08 9.59
C GLU A 270 -16.50 -22.53 9.83
N ILE A 271 -15.38 -22.71 10.53
CA ILE A 271 -14.85 -24.01 10.94
C ILE A 271 -14.49 -24.00 12.42
N ASP A 272 -14.69 -25.13 13.09
CA ASP A 272 -14.25 -25.37 14.46
C ASP A 272 -12.83 -25.98 14.48
N SER A 273 -12.19 -25.90 15.66
CA SER A 273 -10.83 -26.41 15.91
C SER A 273 -10.71 -27.93 15.84
#